data_3da8f8e7906e5d281b7c5651e0d87b24
#
_entry.id   3da8f8e7906e5d281b7c5651e0d87b24
#
_cell.length_a   1.000
_cell.length_b   1.000
_cell.length_c   1.000
_cell.angle_alpha   90.00
_cell.angle_beta   90.00
_cell.angle_gamma   90.00
#
_symmetry.space_group_name_H-M   'P 1'
#
loop_
_entity.id
_entity.type
_entity.pdbx_description
1 polymer ?
#
loop_
_entity_poly.entity_id
_entity_poly.type
_entity_poly.pdbx_seq_one_letter_code
_entity_poly.pdbx_strand_id
1 'polypeptide(L)'
;MKNKKKSPTVGKGAIRIFLTIVVSRNWTPKITDIKFAFLQGKKLDREVYIKPPVESETAEGFVWELKHGLYGLKYGARQFYMSVRDELLSLGFRQLKLDPAMFTLIREGSLIRIICCHVDGFLHAGNETFETVMCKLRQRFPAGKIEEGNFRYIGFQITQNTDGIKLDHSLYMEKLDHPHIEPQRASQKQEQLNAEEQKLYRKLVGQLNWAVQGSRSDLAFELVDLSTKLKGGSVADLLRAIKNIGKLKDIRPVQLFQSLREKSTEDWEIFVFSDATLGNINSGKGSTGIHIIWIKDRKGNCYPICWQANKIKRVVRSTIADEALAYKMD
;
A
#
# COMPACT_ATOMS: atom_id res chain seq x y z
N MET A 1 -12.89 -4.26 19.44
CA MET A 1 -13.86 -3.55 18.53
C MET A 1 -13.35 -2.20 17.98
N LYS A 2 -12.04 -1.98 17.84
CA LYS A 2 -11.48 -0.65 17.48
C LYS A 2 -11.41 -0.32 15.96
N ASN A 3 -11.76 -1.21 15.06
CA ASN A 3 -11.52 -1.02 13.61
C ASN A 3 -12.78 -0.89 12.71
N LYS A 4 -13.93 -0.53 13.28
CA LYS A 4 -15.19 -0.39 12.50
C LYS A 4 -15.25 0.85 11.58
N LYS A 5 -14.27 1.75 11.61
CA LYS A 5 -14.35 3.05 10.91
C LYS A 5 -13.55 3.14 9.61
N LYS A 6 -12.58 2.25 9.37
CA LYS A 6 -11.73 2.31 8.17
C LYS A 6 -12.24 1.37 7.08
N SER A 7 -12.16 1.81 5.82
CA SER A 7 -12.32 0.95 4.65
C SER A 7 -11.05 0.12 4.47
N PRO A 8 -11.14 -1.19 4.24
CA PRO A 8 -9.99 -1.95 3.75
C PRO A 8 -9.51 -1.37 2.41
N THR A 9 -8.20 -1.31 2.25
CA THR A 9 -7.53 -0.95 1.00
C THR A 9 -6.45 -1.98 0.75
N VAL A 10 -6.26 -2.37 -0.52
CA VAL A 10 -5.28 -3.38 -0.89
C VAL A 10 -3.87 -3.02 -0.43
N GLY A 11 -3.18 -3.97 0.17
CA GLY A 11 -1.79 -3.83 0.62
C GLY A 11 -0.79 -3.92 -0.53
N LYS A 12 0.39 -3.31 -0.37
CA LYS A 12 1.44 -3.33 -1.41
C LYS A 12 1.94 -4.74 -1.71
N GLY A 13 2.01 -5.62 -0.72
CA GLY A 13 2.31 -7.05 -0.91
C GLY A 13 1.26 -7.76 -1.77
N ALA A 14 -0.02 -7.51 -1.51
CA ALA A 14 -1.11 -8.07 -2.29
C ALA A 14 -1.09 -7.58 -3.75
N ILE A 15 -0.70 -6.32 -4.01
CA ILE A 15 -0.48 -5.80 -5.37
C ILE A 15 0.63 -6.58 -6.08
N ARG A 16 1.75 -6.87 -5.41
CA ARG A 16 2.85 -7.64 -5.99
C ARG A 16 2.43 -9.08 -6.31
N ILE A 17 1.70 -9.72 -5.39
CA ILE A 17 1.10 -11.04 -5.65
C ILE A 17 0.15 -10.99 -6.86
N PHE A 18 -0.72 -9.97 -6.92
CA PHE A 18 -1.59 -9.75 -8.06
C PHE A 18 -0.80 -9.66 -9.37
N LEU A 19 0.24 -8.81 -9.44
CA LEU A 19 1.05 -8.65 -10.65
C LEU A 19 1.78 -9.94 -11.03
N THR A 20 2.31 -10.70 -10.07
CA THR A 20 2.94 -12.01 -10.29
C THR A 20 1.96 -13.00 -10.92
N ILE A 21 0.73 -13.09 -10.41
CA ILE A 21 -0.29 -13.98 -10.96
C ILE A 21 -0.71 -13.51 -12.35
N VAL A 22 -0.95 -12.23 -12.54
CA VAL A 22 -1.43 -11.63 -13.80
C VAL A 22 -0.44 -11.91 -14.93
N VAL A 23 0.86 -11.64 -14.70
CA VAL A 23 1.87 -11.91 -15.72
C VAL A 23 2.04 -13.40 -15.99
N SER A 24 1.95 -14.25 -14.96
CA SER A 24 2.09 -15.71 -15.10
C SER A 24 0.92 -16.36 -15.80
N ARG A 25 -0.26 -15.74 -15.73
CA ARG A 25 -1.48 -16.17 -16.44
C ARG A 25 -1.66 -15.51 -17.80
N ASN A 26 -0.71 -14.67 -18.22
CA ASN A 26 -0.81 -13.86 -19.44
C ASN A 26 -2.11 -13.03 -19.50
N TRP A 27 -2.51 -12.48 -18.35
CA TRP A 27 -3.65 -11.59 -18.27
C TRP A 27 -3.20 -10.13 -18.44
N THR A 28 -4.14 -9.26 -18.81
CA THR A 28 -3.91 -7.81 -18.86
C THR A 28 -4.45 -7.18 -17.58
N PRO A 29 -3.60 -6.47 -16.79
CA PRO A 29 -4.06 -5.73 -15.63
C PRO A 29 -4.87 -4.52 -16.08
N LYS A 30 -6.00 -4.30 -15.41
CA LYS A 30 -6.91 -3.17 -15.67
C LYS A 30 -7.19 -2.42 -14.38
N ILE A 31 -7.38 -1.10 -14.50
CA ILE A 31 -7.93 -0.27 -13.43
C ILE A 31 -9.29 0.25 -13.86
N THR A 32 -10.24 0.24 -12.96
CA THR A 32 -11.57 0.79 -13.16
C THR A 32 -11.88 1.76 -12.03
N ASP A 33 -12.06 3.02 -12.35
CA ASP A 33 -12.58 4.04 -11.45
C ASP A 33 -14.11 3.96 -11.38
N ILE A 34 -14.71 4.22 -10.22
CA ILE A 34 -16.16 4.18 -10.01
C ILE A 34 -16.69 5.60 -9.83
N LYS A 35 -17.59 5.99 -10.73
CA LYS A 35 -18.22 7.31 -10.68
C LYS A 35 -19.00 7.49 -9.38
N PHE A 36 -18.74 8.59 -8.67
CA PHE A 36 -19.46 8.93 -7.44
C PHE A 36 -19.52 7.78 -6.42
N ALA A 37 -18.42 7.02 -6.28
CA ALA A 37 -18.35 5.77 -5.52
C ALA A 37 -19.07 5.85 -4.15
N PHE A 38 -18.81 6.89 -3.35
CA PHE A 38 -19.37 6.99 -2.01
C PHE A 38 -20.88 7.20 -2.00
N LEU A 39 -21.44 7.86 -3.04
CA LEU A 39 -22.89 8.01 -3.20
C LEU A 39 -23.56 6.68 -3.56
N GLN A 40 -22.81 5.72 -4.09
CA GLN A 40 -23.28 4.38 -4.43
C GLN A 40 -23.16 3.38 -3.26
N GLY A 41 -22.61 3.81 -2.14
CA GLY A 41 -22.49 3.02 -0.92
C GLY A 41 -23.85 2.72 -0.29
N LYS A 42 -23.84 1.90 0.79
CA LYS A 42 -25.04 1.69 1.60
C LYS A 42 -25.54 3.02 2.17
N LYS A 43 -26.87 3.09 2.41
CA LYS A 43 -27.44 4.23 3.14
C LYS A 43 -26.74 4.43 4.46
N LEU A 44 -26.65 5.68 4.88
CA LEU A 44 -26.14 6.00 6.21
C LEU A 44 -27.09 5.44 7.27
N ASP A 45 -26.52 4.92 8.34
CA ASP A 45 -27.21 4.37 9.51
C ASP A 45 -27.55 5.45 10.56
N ARG A 46 -27.31 6.71 10.21
CA ARG A 46 -27.55 7.89 11.05
C ARG A 46 -27.88 9.10 10.19
N GLU A 47 -28.58 10.03 10.74
CA GLU A 47 -28.80 11.34 10.12
C GLU A 47 -27.51 12.14 10.06
N VAL A 48 -27.23 12.70 8.91
CA VAL A 48 -26.10 13.59 8.64
C VAL A 48 -26.61 14.75 7.80
N TYR A 49 -26.46 15.93 8.33
CA TYR A 49 -26.85 17.15 7.66
C TYR A 49 -25.62 17.93 7.22
N ILE A 50 -25.68 18.53 6.01
CA ILE A 50 -24.64 19.40 5.49
C ILE A 50 -25.23 20.74 5.09
N LYS A 51 -24.44 21.79 5.22
CA LYS A 51 -24.79 23.10 4.67
C LYS A 51 -24.70 23.03 3.15
N PRO A 52 -25.75 23.43 2.40
CA PRO A 52 -25.70 23.48 0.96
C PRO A 52 -24.57 24.40 0.45
N PRO A 53 -23.95 24.09 -0.72
CA PRO A 53 -23.02 25.02 -1.36
C PRO A 53 -23.71 26.36 -1.66
N VAL A 54 -22.93 27.43 -1.70
CA VAL A 54 -23.44 28.79 -1.97
C VAL A 54 -24.08 28.87 -3.36
N GLU A 55 -23.57 28.07 -4.30
CA GLU A 55 -24.05 27.96 -5.69
C GLU A 55 -25.35 27.17 -5.82
N SER A 56 -25.80 26.52 -4.72
CA SER A 56 -27.07 25.81 -4.75
C SER A 56 -28.23 26.80 -4.61
N GLU A 57 -29.29 26.58 -5.35
CA GLU A 57 -30.55 27.39 -5.27
C GLU A 57 -31.35 27.08 -3.99
N THR A 58 -30.70 26.53 -2.95
CA THR A 58 -31.37 26.19 -1.69
C THR A 58 -31.60 27.44 -0.86
N ALA A 59 -32.83 27.65 -0.42
CA ALA A 59 -33.21 28.80 0.38
C ALA A 59 -32.38 28.87 1.68
N GLU A 60 -32.14 30.09 2.17
CA GLU A 60 -31.39 30.31 3.40
C GLU A 60 -32.08 29.64 4.61
N GLY A 61 -31.26 29.04 5.49
CA GLY A 61 -31.77 28.32 6.66
C GLY A 61 -32.05 26.83 6.42
N PHE A 62 -32.04 26.36 5.18
CA PHE A 62 -32.18 24.93 4.87
C PHE A 62 -30.85 24.19 4.92
N VAL A 63 -30.90 22.91 5.24
CA VAL A 63 -29.78 21.96 5.22
C VAL A 63 -30.15 20.73 4.39
N TRP A 64 -29.14 20.12 3.77
CA TRP A 64 -29.33 18.86 3.04
C TRP A 64 -29.10 17.68 3.97
N GLU A 65 -30.02 16.73 3.96
CA GLU A 65 -29.83 15.46 4.64
C GLU A 65 -29.12 14.48 3.70
N LEU A 66 -27.96 13.97 4.09
CA LEU A 66 -27.23 12.97 3.33
C LEU A 66 -27.81 11.58 3.52
N LYS A 67 -28.27 10.95 2.48
CA LYS A 67 -28.75 9.57 2.48
C LYS A 67 -27.63 8.56 2.29
N HIS A 68 -26.56 8.94 1.63
CA HIS A 68 -25.38 8.12 1.33
C HIS A 68 -24.07 8.80 1.75
N GLY A 69 -22.96 8.06 1.68
CA GLY A 69 -21.66 8.61 1.97
C GLY A 69 -21.26 9.73 0.99
N LEU A 70 -20.49 10.68 1.46
CA LEU A 70 -19.89 11.75 0.67
C LEU A 70 -18.39 11.78 0.93
N TYR A 71 -17.61 12.30 -0.04
CA TYR A 71 -16.18 12.54 0.16
C TYR A 71 -15.97 13.46 1.37
N GLY A 72 -14.99 13.09 2.22
CA GLY A 72 -14.76 13.76 3.51
C GLY A 72 -15.47 13.13 4.71
N LEU A 73 -16.52 12.34 4.52
CA LEU A 73 -17.15 11.60 5.61
C LEU A 73 -16.34 10.36 5.99
N LYS A 74 -16.02 10.22 7.28
CA LYS A 74 -15.23 9.08 7.82
C LYS A 74 -15.79 7.69 7.48
N TYR A 75 -17.07 7.59 7.20
CA TYR A 75 -17.77 6.32 6.94
C TYR A 75 -18.07 6.07 5.46
N GLY A 76 -17.99 7.10 4.59
CA GLY A 76 -18.37 7.00 3.17
C GLY A 76 -17.61 5.89 2.44
N ALA A 77 -16.29 5.89 2.53
CA ALA A 77 -15.46 4.86 1.93
C ALA A 77 -15.77 3.45 2.42
N ARG A 78 -16.07 3.29 3.73
CA ARG A 78 -16.44 2.00 4.28
C ARG A 78 -17.81 1.52 3.81
N GLN A 79 -18.80 2.40 3.73
CA GLN A 79 -20.14 2.04 3.24
C GLN A 79 -20.08 1.61 1.77
N PHE A 80 -19.31 2.31 0.97
CA PHE A 80 -19.05 1.90 -0.41
C PHE A 80 -18.37 0.53 -0.49
N TYR A 81 -17.26 0.33 0.26
CA TYR A 81 -16.57 -0.94 0.31
C TYR A 81 -17.49 -2.09 0.71
N MET A 82 -18.39 -1.89 1.70
CA MET A 82 -19.34 -2.92 2.12
C MET A 82 -20.33 -3.27 1.01
N SER A 83 -20.80 -2.27 0.22
CA SER A 83 -21.65 -2.51 -0.95
C SER A 83 -20.93 -3.32 -2.02
N VAL A 84 -19.67 -2.95 -2.32
CA VAL A 84 -18.82 -3.68 -3.27
C VAL A 84 -18.56 -5.10 -2.82
N ARG A 85 -18.20 -5.30 -1.55
CA ARG A 85 -17.97 -6.62 -0.98
C ARG A 85 -19.18 -7.52 -1.13
N ASP A 86 -20.36 -7.02 -0.74
CA ASP A 86 -21.59 -7.82 -0.76
C ASP A 86 -21.96 -8.18 -2.21
N GLU A 87 -21.77 -7.27 -3.17
CA GLU A 87 -21.97 -7.53 -4.59
C GLU A 87 -20.97 -8.58 -5.12
N LEU A 88 -19.67 -8.43 -4.82
CA LEU A 88 -18.67 -9.40 -5.25
C LEU A 88 -18.94 -10.80 -4.68
N LEU A 89 -19.36 -10.91 -3.41
CA LEU A 89 -19.74 -12.18 -2.82
C LEU A 89 -20.96 -12.79 -3.52
N SER A 90 -21.96 -11.99 -3.88
CA SER A 90 -23.15 -12.44 -4.62
C SER A 90 -22.82 -12.95 -6.02
N LEU A 91 -21.79 -12.37 -6.66
CA LEU A 91 -21.25 -12.80 -7.95
C LEU A 91 -20.35 -14.05 -7.86
N GLY A 92 -20.16 -14.58 -6.64
CA GLY A 92 -19.42 -15.81 -6.38
C GLY A 92 -17.91 -15.61 -6.15
N PHE A 93 -17.45 -14.38 -5.95
CA PHE A 93 -16.08 -14.13 -5.50
C PHE A 93 -15.90 -14.57 -4.05
N ARG A 94 -14.65 -14.89 -3.72
CA ARG A 94 -14.20 -15.17 -2.35
C ARG A 94 -13.29 -14.04 -1.89
N GLN A 95 -13.58 -13.50 -0.71
CA GLN A 95 -12.71 -12.51 -0.06
C GLN A 95 -11.51 -13.22 0.57
N LEU A 96 -10.31 -12.69 0.40
CA LEU A 96 -9.12 -13.24 1.02
C LEU A 96 -9.04 -12.86 2.51
N LYS A 97 -8.59 -13.80 3.34
CA LYS A 97 -8.44 -13.59 4.79
C LYS A 97 -7.28 -12.65 5.12
N LEU A 98 -6.15 -12.77 4.39
CA LEU A 98 -4.94 -11.98 4.64
C LEU A 98 -5.08 -10.53 4.16
N ASP A 99 -5.77 -10.30 3.06
CA ASP A 99 -6.08 -8.96 2.56
C ASP A 99 -7.57 -8.86 2.23
N PRO A 100 -8.39 -8.27 3.13
CA PRO A 100 -9.83 -8.15 2.91
C PRO A 100 -10.22 -7.29 1.70
N ALA A 101 -9.30 -6.51 1.14
CA ALA A 101 -9.55 -5.73 -0.08
C ALA A 101 -9.31 -6.54 -1.36
N MET A 102 -8.87 -7.79 -1.26
CA MET A 102 -8.59 -8.67 -2.38
C MET A 102 -9.65 -9.78 -2.48
N PHE A 103 -10.16 -9.98 -3.69
CA PHE A 103 -11.22 -10.95 -4.01
C PHE A 103 -10.78 -11.82 -5.19
N THR A 104 -11.11 -13.10 -5.13
CA THR A 104 -10.81 -14.08 -6.19
C THR A 104 -12.07 -14.78 -6.64
N LEU A 105 -12.20 -15.00 -7.94
CA LEU A 105 -13.23 -15.85 -8.53
C LEU A 105 -12.58 -17.16 -9.00
N ILE A 106 -13.06 -18.27 -8.45
CA ILE A 106 -12.59 -19.62 -8.80
C ILE A 106 -13.76 -20.37 -9.42
N ARG A 107 -13.53 -21.05 -10.55
CA ARG A 107 -14.48 -21.94 -11.21
C ARG A 107 -13.77 -23.25 -11.57
N GLU A 108 -14.38 -24.37 -11.26
CA GLU A 108 -13.83 -25.71 -11.56
C GLU A 108 -12.38 -25.88 -11.10
N GLY A 109 -12.08 -25.39 -9.88
CA GLY A 109 -10.73 -25.44 -9.32
C GLY A 109 -9.74 -24.41 -9.90
N SER A 110 -10.10 -23.69 -10.95
CA SER A 110 -9.22 -22.71 -11.62
C SER A 110 -9.50 -21.28 -11.19
N LEU A 111 -8.45 -20.51 -10.94
CA LEU A 111 -8.55 -19.07 -10.69
C LEU A 111 -8.91 -18.36 -12.01
N ILE A 112 -10.06 -17.68 -12.02
CA ILE A 112 -10.62 -17.03 -13.19
C ILE A 112 -10.38 -15.52 -13.17
N ARG A 113 -10.45 -14.88 -12.00
CA ARG A 113 -10.33 -13.43 -11.88
C ARG A 113 -9.88 -13.01 -10.49
N ILE A 114 -9.17 -11.91 -10.44
CA ILE A 114 -8.75 -11.24 -9.20
C ILE A 114 -9.21 -9.79 -9.25
N ILE A 115 -9.73 -9.28 -8.13
CA ILE A 115 -10.09 -7.89 -7.94
C ILE A 115 -9.47 -7.39 -6.65
N CYS A 116 -8.76 -6.27 -6.72
CA CYS A 116 -8.20 -5.55 -5.59
C CYS A 116 -8.93 -4.21 -5.44
N CYS A 117 -9.59 -3.99 -4.31
CA CYS A 117 -10.32 -2.76 -4.03
C CYS A 117 -9.41 -1.70 -3.39
N HIS A 118 -9.52 -0.47 -3.84
CA HIS A 118 -8.87 0.67 -3.21
C HIS A 118 -9.76 1.90 -3.30
N VAL A 119 -10.27 2.33 -2.15
CA VAL A 119 -11.14 3.50 -1.97
C VAL A 119 -12.34 3.51 -2.91
N ASP A 120 -12.20 4.02 -4.12
CA ASP A 120 -13.25 4.27 -5.14
C ASP A 120 -12.96 3.57 -6.47
N GLY A 121 -11.98 2.66 -6.51
CA GLY A 121 -11.60 1.97 -7.73
C GLY A 121 -11.15 0.52 -7.54
N PHE A 122 -10.99 -0.18 -8.64
CA PHE A 122 -10.59 -1.57 -8.69
C PHE A 122 -9.36 -1.74 -9.58
N LEU A 123 -8.33 -2.40 -9.05
CA LEU A 123 -7.30 -3.04 -9.86
C LEU A 123 -7.73 -4.48 -10.07
N HIS A 124 -7.86 -4.92 -11.32
CA HIS A 124 -8.36 -6.25 -11.60
C HIS A 124 -7.72 -6.87 -12.85
N ALA A 125 -7.75 -8.18 -12.93
CA ALA A 125 -7.40 -8.95 -14.12
C ALA A 125 -8.12 -10.30 -14.09
N GLY A 126 -8.20 -10.94 -15.23
CA GLY A 126 -8.79 -12.28 -15.32
C GLY A 126 -8.99 -12.75 -16.75
N ASN A 127 -9.54 -13.95 -16.86
CA ASN A 127 -9.88 -14.53 -18.15
C ASN A 127 -11.03 -13.74 -18.81
N GLU A 128 -10.86 -13.33 -20.05
CA GLU A 128 -11.85 -12.56 -20.81
C GLU A 128 -13.17 -13.33 -21.05
N THR A 129 -13.12 -14.67 -21.13
CA THR A 129 -14.31 -15.52 -21.23
C THR A 129 -15.34 -15.25 -20.13
N PHE A 130 -14.89 -14.74 -18.97
CA PHE A 130 -15.74 -14.42 -17.82
C PHE A 130 -15.95 -12.91 -17.64
N GLU A 131 -15.85 -12.11 -18.70
CA GLU A 131 -16.06 -10.65 -18.66
C GLU A 131 -17.51 -10.29 -18.28
N THR A 132 -18.46 -11.18 -18.50
CA THR A 132 -19.86 -11.03 -18.07
C THR A 132 -20.03 -10.69 -16.61
N VAL A 133 -19.14 -11.22 -15.73
CA VAL A 133 -19.14 -10.92 -14.30
C VAL A 133 -18.77 -9.46 -14.04
N MET A 134 -17.81 -8.92 -14.81
CA MET A 134 -17.44 -7.51 -14.71
C MET A 134 -18.52 -6.59 -15.30
N CYS A 135 -19.24 -7.05 -16.33
CA CYS A 135 -20.41 -6.32 -16.84
C CYS A 135 -21.47 -6.16 -15.76
N LYS A 136 -21.81 -7.22 -15.02
CA LYS A 136 -22.76 -7.16 -13.89
C LYS A 136 -22.30 -6.20 -12.81
N LEU A 137 -21.01 -6.26 -12.44
CA LEU A 137 -20.42 -5.35 -11.46
C LEU A 137 -20.51 -3.88 -11.90
N ARG A 138 -20.25 -3.60 -13.19
CA ARG A 138 -20.38 -2.25 -13.80
C ARG A 138 -21.83 -1.76 -13.93
N GLN A 139 -22.77 -2.66 -14.10
CA GLN A 139 -24.20 -2.32 -14.05
C GLN A 139 -24.61 -1.84 -12.67
N ARG A 140 -24.08 -2.50 -11.62
CA ARG A 140 -24.36 -2.10 -10.23
C ARG A 140 -23.57 -0.87 -9.79
N PHE A 141 -22.32 -0.72 -10.25
CA PHE A 141 -21.42 0.39 -9.95
C PHE A 141 -20.90 0.99 -11.26
N PRO A 142 -21.58 2.02 -11.77
CA PRO A 142 -21.19 2.66 -13.04
C PRO A 142 -19.73 3.09 -13.06
N ALA A 143 -18.99 2.53 -14.00
CA ALA A 143 -17.59 2.83 -14.18
C ALA A 143 -17.37 4.24 -14.73
N GLY A 144 -16.30 4.86 -14.28
CA GLY A 144 -15.71 6.03 -14.89
C GLY A 144 -14.71 5.64 -15.97
N LYS A 145 -13.45 6.01 -15.75
CA LYS A 145 -12.35 5.64 -16.64
C LYS A 145 -11.93 4.18 -16.41
N ILE A 146 -11.69 3.47 -17.52
CA ILE A 146 -11.04 2.16 -17.53
C ILE A 146 -9.71 2.31 -18.26
N GLU A 147 -8.64 1.89 -17.66
CA GLU A 147 -7.31 1.86 -18.27
C GLU A 147 -6.74 0.45 -18.17
N GLU A 148 -5.98 0.02 -19.18
CA GLU A 148 -5.40 -1.31 -19.23
C GLU A 148 -3.95 -1.29 -19.67
N GLY A 149 -3.16 -2.21 -19.14
CA GLY A 149 -1.76 -2.42 -19.50
C GLY A 149 -0.79 -1.30 -19.14
N ASN A 150 -1.27 -0.04 -19.10
CA ASN A 150 -0.43 1.13 -18.79
C ASN A 150 -1.25 2.18 -18.02
N PHE A 151 -1.04 2.28 -16.70
CA PHE A 151 -1.81 3.19 -15.85
C PHE A 151 -1.08 3.48 -14.53
N ARG A 152 -1.60 4.49 -13.81
CA ARG A 152 -1.14 4.80 -12.45
C ARG A 152 -2.08 4.20 -11.40
N TYR A 153 -1.49 3.54 -10.40
CA TYR A 153 -2.24 2.96 -9.30
C TYR A 153 -1.49 3.12 -7.97
N ILE A 154 -2.09 3.78 -7.00
CA ILE A 154 -1.54 4.00 -5.64
C ILE A 154 -0.08 4.51 -5.67
N GLY A 155 0.17 5.52 -6.50
CA GLY A 155 1.51 6.14 -6.60
C GLY A 155 2.53 5.38 -7.46
N PHE A 156 2.19 4.22 -7.99
CA PHE A 156 3.00 3.46 -8.93
C PHE A 156 2.54 3.66 -10.36
N GLN A 157 3.48 3.65 -11.29
CA GLN A 157 3.22 3.42 -12.71
C GLN A 157 3.30 1.91 -12.95
N ILE A 158 2.23 1.31 -13.45
CA ILE A 158 2.18 -0.09 -13.88
C ILE A 158 2.17 -0.11 -15.39
N THR A 159 3.12 -0.83 -15.99
CA THR A 159 3.25 -0.94 -17.45
C THR A 159 3.50 -2.37 -17.85
N GLN A 160 2.62 -2.94 -18.66
CA GLN A 160 2.80 -4.26 -19.26
C GLN A 160 3.42 -4.12 -20.65
N ASN A 161 4.42 -4.94 -20.93
CA ASN A 161 5.05 -5.06 -22.24
C ASN A 161 5.42 -6.53 -22.50
N THR A 162 6.16 -6.79 -23.59
CA THR A 162 6.64 -8.13 -23.97
C THR A 162 7.54 -8.77 -22.93
N ASP A 163 8.29 -7.99 -22.14
CA ASP A 163 9.20 -8.48 -21.12
C ASP A 163 8.49 -8.86 -19.80
N GLY A 164 7.26 -8.37 -19.61
CA GLY A 164 6.49 -8.59 -18.39
C GLY A 164 5.71 -7.37 -17.92
N ILE A 165 5.52 -7.24 -16.61
CA ILE A 165 4.86 -6.10 -15.98
C ILE A 165 5.87 -5.33 -15.12
N LYS A 166 6.05 -4.05 -15.40
CA LYS A 166 6.88 -3.13 -14.63
C LYS A 166 6.04 -2.41 -13.59
N LEU A 167 6.52 -2.37 -12.36
CA LEU A 167 6.01 -1.54 -11.27
C LEU A 167 7.05 -0.48 -10.94
N ASP A 168 6.80 0.76 -11.32
CA ASP A 168 7.72 1.87 -11.22
C ASP A 168 7.23 2.91 -10.20
N HIS A 169 8.10 3.30 -9.29
CA HIS A 169 7.84 4.29 -8.24
C HIS A 169 8.60 5.62 -8.45
N SER A 170 9.31 5.76 -9.56
CA SER A 170 10.20 6.90 -9.86
C SER A 170 9.48 8.24 -9.82
N LEU A 171 8.27 8.33 -10.35
CA LEU A 171 7.47 9.57 -10.35
C LEU A 171 7.19 10.14 -8.96
N TYR A 172 7.12 9.29 -7.93
CA TYR A 172 7.01 9.74 -6.55
C TYR A 172 8.34 10.33 -6.07
N MET A 173 9.45 9.64 -6.35
CA MET A 173 10.78 10.02 -5.88
C MET A 173 11.25 11.32 -6.53
N GLU A 174 10.92 11.57 -7.79
CA GLU A 174 11.23 12.81 -8.51
C GLU A 174 10.62 14.05 -7.86
N LYS A 175 9.43 13.90 -7.29
CA LYS A 175 8.69 15.00 -6.66
C LYS A 175 9.12 15.32 -5.22
N LEU A 176 10.07 14.54 -4.66
CA LEU A 176 10.53 14.77 -3.31
C LEU A 176 11.43 16.02 -3.26
N ASP A 177 11.15 16.90 -2.32
CA ASP A 177 12.04 18.02 -2.02
C ASP A 177 13.35 17.50 -1.42
N HIS A 178 14.46 18.17 -1.72
CA HIS A 178 15.74 17.95 -1.07
C HIS A 178 16.09 19.22 -0.28
N PRO A 179 15.65 19.33 0.98
CA PRO A 179 15.84 20.55 1.76
C PRO A 179 17.31 20.77 2.09
N HIS A 180 17.68 22.05 2.13
CA HIS A 180 19.00 22.50 2.54
C HIS A 180 18.98 22.94 4.01
N ILE A 181 20.05 22.67 4.73
CA ILE A 181 20.28 23.16 6.08
C ILE A 181 21.56 24.01 6.06
N GLU A 182 21.49 25.19 6.62
CA GLU A 182 22.61 26.14 6.67
C GLU A 182 23.85 25.49 7.32
N PRO A 183 25.05 25.69 6.77
CA PRO A 183 26.29 25.06 7.24
C PRO A 183 26.55 25.25 8.73
N GLN A 184 26.25 26.46 9.26
CA GLN A 184 26.39 26.75 10.70
C GLN A 184 25.48 25.85 11.53
N ARG A 185 24.21 25.68 11.12
CA ARG A 185 23.27 24.80 11.82
C ARG A 185 23.64 23.32 11.65
N ALA A 186 24.07 22.94 10.46
CA ALA A 186 24.52 21.57 10.15
C ALA A 186 25.74 21.12 10.98
N SER A 187 26.57 22.06 11.46
CA SER A 187 27.70 21.76 12.33
C SER A 187 27.27 21.38 13.76
N GLN A 188 26.10 21.82 14.21
CA GLN A 188 25.55 21.61 15.56
C GLN A 188 24.86 20.24 15.72
N LYS A 189 25.54 19.17 15.34
CA LYS A 189 25.00 17.82 15.16
C LYS A 189 24.28 17.24 16.38
N GLN A 190 24.71 17.58 17.58
CA GLN A 190 24.17 17.03 18.83
C GLN A 190 22.99 17.84 19.38
N GLU A 191 22.74 19.01 18.83
CA GLU A 191 21.64 19.84 19.28
C GLU A 191 20.28 19.28 18.89
N GLN A 192 19.30 19.54 19.74
CA GLN A 192 17.91 19.17 19.51
C GLN A 192 17.32 19.98 18.36
N LEU A 193 16.39 19.37 17.63
CA LEU A 193 15.64 20.04 16.58
C LEU A 193 14.69 21.11 17.17
N ASN A 194 14.64 22.27 16.56
CA ASN A 194 13.59 23.23 16.83
C ASN A 194 12.24 22.78 16.25
N ALA A 195 11.17 23.53 16.49
CA ALA A 195 9.82 23.14 16.08
C ALA A 195 9.66 22.98 14.56
N GLU A 196 10.26 23.86 13.75
CA GLU A 196 10.21 23.80 12.29
C GLU A 196 11.04 22.62 11.75
N GLU A 197 12.23 22.43 12.27
CA GLU A 197 13.09 21.30 11.93
C GLU A 197 12.45 19.95 12.33
N GLN A 198 11.77 19.91 13.46
CA GLN A 198 11.03 18.73 13.91
C GLN A 198 9.86 18.40 12.98
N LYS A 199 9.15 19.41 12.46
CA LYS A 199 8.11 19.26 11.45
C LYS A 199 8.67 18.75 10.14
N LEU A 200 9.78 19.33 9.68
CA LEU A 200 10.52 18.86 8.49
C LEU A 200 10.98 17.42 8.65
N TYR A 201 11.59 17.09 9.78
CA TYR A 201 12.06 15.73 10.08
C TYR A 201 10.94 14.69 9.97
N ARG A 202 9.77 14.96 10.56
CA ARG A 202 8.59 14.09 10.45
C ARG A 202 8.11 13.94 9.01
N LYS A 203 8.13 15.03 8.22
CA LYS A 203 7.80 15.00 6.78
C LYS A 203 8.75 14.05 6.04
N LEU A 204 10.06 14.20 6.22
CA LEU A 204 11.07 13.39 5.54
C LEU A 204 10.99 11.91 5.91
N VAL A 205 10.83 11.59 7.20
CA VAL A 205 10.65 10.21 7.65
C VAL A 205 9.36 9.59 7.07
N GLY A 206 8.27 10.37 6.98
CA GLY A 206 7.05 9.92 6.32
C GLY A 206 7.23 9.66 4.82
N GLN A 207 7.96 10.52 4.12
CA GLN A 207 8.30 10.35 2.71
C GLN A 207 9.19 9.11 2.49
N LEU A 208 10.20 8.92 3.35
CA LEU A 208 11.06 7.74 3.32
C LEU A 208 10.26 6.46 3.57
N ASN A 209 9.33 6.48 4.53
CA ASN A 209 8.46 5.32 4.79
C ASN A 209 7.65 4.92 3.55
N TRP A 210 7.08 5.89 2.82
CA TRP A 210 6.32 5.60 1.61
C TRP A 210 7.20 4.94 0.53
N ALA A 211 8.42 5.46 0.33
CA ALA A 211 9.39 4.91 -0.62
C ALA A 211 9.85 3.50 -0.23
N VAL A 212 10.21 3.30 1.04
CA VAL A 212 10.65 2.00 1.58
C VAL A 212 9.58 0.94 1.39
N GLN A 213 8.36 1.22 1.81
CA GLN A 213 7.23 0.30 1.63
C GLN A 213 6.90 0.04 0.14
N GLY A 214 7.24 0.99 -0.74
CA GLY A 214 6.97 0.92 -2.18
C GLY A 214 7.98 0.07 -2.94
N SER A 215 9.27 0.39 -2.84
CA SER A 215 10.31 -0.16 -3.73
C SER A 215 11.75 -0.07 -3.18
N ARG A 216 11.97 0.61 -2.04
CA ARG A 216 13.31 0.87 -1.48
C ARG A 216 13.53 0.11 -0.18
N SER A 217 13.45 -1.22 -0.25
CA SER A 217 13.72 -2.13 0.89
C SER A 217 15.11 -1.97 1.47
N ASP A 218 16.08 -1.54 0.67
CA ASP A 218 17.46 -1.24 1.05
C ASP A 218 17.58 -0.16 2.14
N LEU A 219 16.58 0.72 2.26
CA LEU A 219 16.54 1.77 3.27
C LEU A 219 15.63 1.43 4.47
N ALA A 220 15.22 0.18 4.62
CA ALA A 220 14.29 -0.22 5.67
C ALA A 220 14.87 -0.05 7.09
N PHE A 221 16.14 -0.37 7.29
CA PHE A 221 16.82 -0.16 8.58
C PHE A 221 16.92 1.34 8.91
N GLU A 222 17.36 2.16 7.94
CA GLU A 222 17.45 3.61 8.11
C GLU A 222 16.10 4.22 8.53
N LEU A 223 15.02 3.77 7.90
CA LEU A 223 13.67 4.19 8.25
C LEU A 223 13.32 3.83 9.70
N VAL A 224 13.62 2.61 10.14
CA VAL A 224 13.30 2.17 11.50
C VAL A 224 14.05 3.02 12.52
N ASP A 225 15.36 3.17 12.37
CA ASP A 225 16.16 3.94 13.32
C ASP A 225 15.70 5.40 13.38
N LEU A 226 15.53 6.08 12.24
CA LEU A 226 15.01 7.45 12.18
C LEU A 226 13.61 7.56 12.80
N SER A 227 12.74 6.56 12.60
CA SER A 227 11.38 6.55 13.17
C SER A 227 11.38 6.47 14.70
N THR A 228 12.39 5.88 15.33
CA THR A 228 12.49 5.82 16.79
C THR A 228 12.72 7.20 17.43
N LYS A 229 13.23 8.16 16.64
CA LYS A 229 13.64 9.51 17.08
C LYS A 229 12.63 10.61 16.70
N LEU A 230 11.41 10.25 16.27
CA LEU A 230 10.38 11.21 15.84
C LEU A 230 9.93 12.22 16.94
N LYS A 231 10.21 11.96 18.21
CA LYS A 231 9.84 12.84 19.33
C LYS A 231 11.01 13.66 19.90
N GLY A 232 12.23 13.40 19.47
CA GLY A 232 13.41 14.04 20.05
C GLY A 232 14.65 13.81 19.21
N GLY A 233 14.54 14.04 17.89
CA GLY A 233 15.66 13.93 16.98
C GLY A 233 16.66 15.07 17.14
N SER A 234 17.92 14.82 16.81
CA SER A 234 18.99 15.79 16.73
C SER A 234 19.19 16.32 15.30
N VAL A 235 20.00 17.38 15.15
CA VAL A 235 20.41 17.87 13.84
C VAL A 235 21.09 16.78 13.01
N ALA A 236 21.89 15.91 13.64
CA ALA A 236 22.48 14.76 12.94
C ALA A 236 21.42 13.82 12.35
N ASP A 237 20.32 13.57 13.06
CA ASP A 237 19.22 12.73 12.56
C ASP A 237 18.48 13.39 11.38
N LEU A 238 18.28 14.72 11.43
CA LEU A 238 17.69 15.48 10.32
C LEU A 238 18.59 15.41 9.08
N LEU A 239 19.89 15.64 9.21
CA LEU A 239 20.85 15.55 8.10
C LEU A 239 20.88 14.14 7.50
N ARG A 240 20.78 13.10 8.34
CA ARG A 240 20.69 11.71 7.90
C ARG A 240 19.40 11.42 7.15
N ALA A 241 18.27 12.00 7.59
CA ALA A 241 17.00 11.89 6.87
C ALA A 241 17.08 12.56 5.49
N ILE A 242 17.66 13.77 5.39
CA ILE A 242 17.90 14.48 4.13
C ILE A 242 18.79 13.66 3.18
N LYS A 243 19.90 13.10 3.70
CA LYS A 243 20.78 12.22 2.92
C LYS A 243 20.03 11.01 2.34
N ASN A 244 19.14 10.39 3.11
CA ASN A 244 18.37 9.25 2.63
C ASN A 244 17.31 9.66 1.57
N ILE A 245 16.73 10.87 1.67
CA ILE A 245 15.90 11.41 0.57
C ILE A 245 16.73 11.62 -0.70
N GLY A 246 17.99 12.09 -0.60
CA GLY A 246 18.91 12.16 -1.73
C GLY A 246 19.07 10.78 -2.40
N LYS A 247 19.39 9.74 -1.63
CA LYS A 247 19.51 8.36 -2.15
C LYS A 247 18.26 7.86 -2.89
N LEU A 248 17.06 8.34 -2.53
CA LEU A 248 15.83 7.99 -3.25
C LEU A 248 15.82 8.56 -4.67
N LYS A 249 16.45 9.72 -4.88
CA LYS A 249 16.53 10.37 -6.20
C LYS A 249 17.59 9.74 -7.08
N ASP A 250 18.68 9.26 -6.49
CA ASP A 250 19.83 8.70 -7.23
C ASP A 250 19.51 7.32 -7.81
N ILE A 251 18.80 6.48 -7.06
CA ILE A 251 18.47 5.11 -7.45
C ILE A 251 16.94 4.98 -7.54
N ARG A 252 16.44 4.69 -8.74
CA ARG A 252 15.01 4.54 -9.06
C ARG A 252 14.71 3.09 -9.39
N PRO A 253 14.49 2.24 -8.38
CA PRO A 253 14.25 0.83 -8.63
C PRO A 253 12.90 0.61 -9.31
N VAL A 254 12.93 -0.12 -10.41
CA VAL A 254 11.76 -0.65 -11.10
C VAL A 254 11.70 -2.14 -10.81
N GLN A 255 10.55 -2.61 -10.34
CA GLN A 255 10.32 -4.03 -10.19
C GLN A 255 9.74 -4.58 -11.50
N LEU A 256 10.42 -5.55 -12.10
CA LEU A 256 9.94 -6.27 -13.28
C LEU A 256 9.39 -7.63 -12.84
N PHE A 257 8.11 -7.85 -13.10
CA PHE A 257 7.44 -9.14 -12.91
C PHE A 257 7.40 -9.87 -14.25
N GLN A 258 8.01 -11.04 -14.30
CA GLN A 258 7.96 -11.93 -15.43
C GLN A 258 7.17 -13.18 -15.07
N SER A 259 6.73 -13.95 -16.06
CA SER A 259 5.96 -15.16 -15.82
C SER A 259 6.76 -16.16 -14.98
N LEU A 260 6.19 -16.59 -13.88
CA LEU A 260 6.61 -17.79 -13.19
C LEU A 260 6.05 -18.98 -13.99
N ARG A 261 6.92 -19.65 -14.75
CA ARG A 261 6.57 -20.59 -15.85
C ARG A 261 6.09 -21.96 -15.37
N GLU A 262 5.29 -22.02 -14.34
CA GLU A 262 4.71 -23.27 -13.85
C GLU A 262 3.25 -23.41 -14.28
N LYS A 263 2.79 -24.65 -14.48
CA LYS A 263 1.41 -24.94 -14.92
C LYS A 263 0.38 -24.61 -13.83
N SER A 264 0.78 -24.67 -12.56
CA SER A 264 -0.07 -24.42 -11.40
C SER A 264 0.62 -23.49 -10.40
N THR A 265 -0.15 -22.74 -9.63
CA THR A 265 0.35 -21.98 -8.47
C THR A 265 0.79 -22.90 -7.32
N GLU A 266 0.45 -24.18 -7.35
CA GLU A 266 0.93 -25.18 -6.40
C GLU A 266 2.43 -25.49 -6.58
N ASP A 267 2.98 -25.18 -7.76
CA ASP A 267 4.41 -25.31 -8.03
C ASP A 267 5.24 -24.13 -7.54
N TRP A 268 4.60 -23.11 -6.96
CA TRP A 268 5.29 -21.96 -6.41
C TRP A 268 5.65 -22.19 -4.94
N GLU A 269 6.83 -21.77 -4.58
CA GLU A 269 7.34 -21.82 -3.21
C GLU A 269 7.38 -20.44 -2.59
N ILE A 270 7.04 -20.35 -1.32
CA ILE A 270 7.15 -19.12 -0.54
C ILE A 270 8.36 -19.24 0.38
N PHE A 271 9.30 -18.32 0.25
CA PHE A 271 10.46 -18.21 1.11
C PHE A 271 10.30 -17.04 2.05
N VAL A 272 10.58 -17.26 3.31
CA VAL A 272 10.61 -16.22 4.33
C VAL A 272 12.03 -16.17 4.89
N PHE A 273 12.66 -15.01 4.77
CA PHE A 273 13.92 -14.72 5.41
C PHE A 273 13.63 -13.79 6.59
N SER A 274 14.09 -14.14 7.77
CA SER A 274 14.05 -13.27 8.93
C SER A 274 15.44 -13.21 9.58
N ASP A 275 15.76 -12.05 10.13
CA ASP A 275 17.01 -11.79 10.83
C ASP A 275 16.75 -10.76 11.92
N ALA A 276 17.54 -10.81 12.98
CA ALA A 276 17.47 -9.86 14.08
C ALA A 276 18.86 -9.37 14.49
N THR A 277 18.92 -8.13 14.93
CA THR A 277 20.16 -7.54 15.45
C THR A 277 19.93 -6.97 16.84
N LEU A 278 20.60 -7.55 17.81
CA LEU A 278 20.54 -7.15 19.21
C LEU A 278 21.22 -5.79 19.42
N GLY A 279 20.53 -4.85 20.08
CA GLY A 279 21.12 -3.62 20.56
C GLY A 279 21.62 -2.65 19.49
N ASN A 280 21.06 -2.64 18.28
CA ASN A 280 21.54 -1.84 17.15
C ASN A 280 20.91 -0.47 17.01
N ILE A 281 19.91 -0.12 17.83
CA ILE A 281 19.24 1.20 17.84
C ILE A 281 19.19 1.78 19.25
N ASN A 282 18.91 3.09 19.34
CA ASN A 282 18.79 3.82 20.60
C ASN A 282 20.02 3.62 21.54
N SER A 283 21.23 3.73 21.00
CA SER A 283 22.50 3.57 21.76
C SER A 283 22.58 2.22 22.50
N GLY A 284 22.22 1.15 21.82
CA GLY A 284 22.30 -0.21 22.36
C GLY A 284 21.08 -0.68 23.18
N LYS A 285 20.05 0.17 23.32
CA LYS A 285 18.86 -0.15 24.15
C LYS A 285 17.70 -0.75 23.37
N GLY A 286 17.84 -0.93 22.07
CA GLY A 286 16.78 -1.47 21.22
C GLY A 286 17.31 -2.33 20.11
N SER A 287 16.55 -3.34 19.76
CA SER A 287 16.83 -4.30 18.69
C SER A 287 15.91 -4.08 17.50
N THR A 288 16.37 -4.45 16.32
CA THR A 288 15.55 -4.48 15.10
C THR A 288 15.42 -5.89 14.59
N GLY A 289 14.25 -6.21 14.06
CA GLY A 289 14.04 -7.42 13.26
C GLY A 289 13.65 -7.03 11.84
N ILE A 290 14.03 -7.85 10.89
CA ILE A 290 13.68 -7.73 9.49
C ILE A 290 13.13 -9.06 8.98
N HIS A 291 12.14 -9.00 8.10
CA HIS A 291 11.75 -10.16 7.31
C HIS A 291 11.49 -9.75 5.85
N ILE A 292 11.72 -10.69 4.96
CA ILE A 292 11.45 -10.56 3.53
C ILE A 292 10.75 -11.83 3.06
N ILE A 293 9.64 -11.66 2.36
CA ILE A 293 8.87 -12.76 1.79
C ILE A 293 9.05 -12.72 0.27
N TRP A 294 9.47 -13.84 -0.29
CA TRP A 294 9.66 -14.06 -1.72
C TRP A 294 8.73 -15.15 -2.21
N ILE A 295 8.30 -15.04 -3.47
CA ILE A 295 7.68 -16.10 -4.22
C ILE A 295 8.64 -16.56 -5.31
N LYS A 296 8.76 -17.87 -5.51
CA LYS A 296 9.72 -18.48 -6.42
C LYS A 296 9.07 -19.65 -7.17
N ASP A 297 9.43 -19.84 -8.43
CA ASP A 297 9.14 -21.05 -9.18
C ASP A 297 10.28 -22.10 -9.05
N ARG A 298 10.04 -23.31 -9.54
CA ARG A 298 11.04 -24.39 -9.55
C ARG A 298 12.26 -24.09 -10.43
N LYS A 299 12.19 -23.13 -11.36
CA LYS A 299 13.27 -22.70 -12.24
C LYS A 299 14.16 -21.63 -11.65
N GLY A 300 13.82 -21.14 -10.46
CA GLY A 300 14.58 -20.13 -9.77
C GLY A 300 14.18 -18.69 -10.05
N ASN A 301 13.16 -18.43 -10.89
CA ASN A 301 12.61 -17.08 -11.00
C ASN A 301 11.92 -16.73 -9.70
N CYS A 302 12.22 -15.55 -9.14
CA CYS A 302 11.69 -15.15 -7.85
C CYS A 302 11.42 -13.64 -7.77
N TYR A 303 10.43 -13.28 -6.95
CA TYR A 303 10.04 -11.89 -6.74
C TYR A 303 9.81 -11.60 -5.26
N PRO A 304 10.30 -10.44 -4.75
CA PRO A 304 9.96 -9.99 -3.41
C PRO A 304 8.48 -9.56 -3.37
N ILE A 305 7.75 -10.17 -2.48
CA ILE A 305 6.32 -9.87 -2.27
C ILE A 305 6.15 -8.84 -1.16
N CYS A 306 6.84 -9.06 -0.05
CA CYS A 306 6.74 -8.21 1.11
C CYS A 306 8.11 -8.12 1.80
N TRP A 307 8.37 -6.98 2.41
CA TRP A 307 9.50 -6.77 3.31
C TRP A 307 9.09 -5.84 4.43
N GLN A 308 9.65 -6.04 5.59
CA GLN A 308 9.39 -5.22 6.75
C GLN A 308 10.61 -5.20 7.65
N ALA A 309 10.94 -4.04 8.17
CA ALA A 309 11.86 -3.88 9.27
C ALA A 309 11.13 -3.16 10.41
N ASN A 310 11.28 -3.65 11.62
CA ASN A 310 10.61 -3.09 12.79
C ASN A 310 11.53 -3.08 14.00
N LYS A 311 11.29 -2.11 14.89
CA LYS A 311 11.84 -2.20 16.23
C LYS A 311 11.16 -3.35 16.99
N ILE A 312 11.95 -4.23 17.59
CA ILE A 312 11.45 -5.27 18.49
C ILE A 312 10.93 -4.57 19.75
N LYS A 313 9.64 -4.76 20.06
CA LYS A 313 8.94 -4.02 21.12
C LYS A 313 9.29 -4.50 22.52
N ARG A 314 9.81 -5.72 22.65
CA ARG A 314 10.21 -6.31 23.93
C ARG A 314 11.69 -6.08 24.18
N VAL A 315 12.05 -5.84 25.42
CA VAL A 315 13.46 -5.87 25.83
C VAL A 315 13.87 -7.35 25.92
N VAL A 316 14.86 -7.71 25.13
CA VAL A 316 15.42 -9.07 25.09
C VAL A 316 16.88 -9.02 25.53
N ARG A 317 17.35 -10.13 26.07
CA ARG A 317 18.72 -10.27 26.65
C ARG A 317 19.57 -11.30 25.91
N SER A 318 19.02 -11.87 24.82
CA SER A 318 19.75 -12.85 24.00
C SER A 318 19.38 -12.72 22.53
N THR A 319 20.33 -13.06 21.66
CA THR A 319 20.14 -13.10 20.19
C THR A 319 19.03 -14.07 19.79
N ILE A 320 18.95 -15.26 20.43
CA ILE A 320 17.91 -16.26 20.17
C ILE A 320 16.50 -15.70 20.42
N ALA A 321 16.32 -14.90 21.48
CA ALA A 321 15.03 -14.28 21.77
C ALA A 321 14.69 -13.17 20.75
N ASP A 322 15.69 -12.41 20.27
CA ASP A 322 15.51 -11.43 19.19
C ASP A 322 15.09 -12.11 17.88
N GLU A 323 15.77 -13.19 17.48
CA GLU A 323 15.44 -13.98 16.28
C GLU A 323 14.01 -14.54 16.35
N ALA A 324 13.62 -15.11 17.48
CA ALA A 324 12.27 -15.62 17.67
C ALA A 324 11.20 -14.53 17.59
N LEU A 325 11.51 -13.30 18.02
CA LEU A 325 10.60 -12.16 17.91
C LEU A 325 10.59 -11.54 16.52
N ALA A 326 11.72 -11.53 15.80
CA ALA A 326 11.78 -11.13 14.41
C ALA A 326 10.90 -12.02 13.52
N TYR A 327 10.94 -13.33 13.76
CA TYR A 327 10.09 -14.29 13.04
C TYR A 327 8.58 -14.09 13.29
N LYS A 328 8.20 -13.56 14.47
CA LYS A 328 6.81 -13.28 14.87
C LYS A 328 6.34 -11.86 14.58
N MET A 329 7.04 -11.11 13.73
CA MET A 329 6.59 -9.77 13.37
C MET A 329 5.32 -9.86 12.52
N ASP A 330 4.19 -9.45 13.11
CA ASP A 330 2.85 -9.37 12.48
C ASP A 330 2.71 -8.16 11.54
#